data_15ee8b9d011aa3e564aa0ebb8e1ecb02
#
_entry.id   15ee8b9d011aa3e564aa0ebb8e1ecb02
#
_cell.length_a   1.000
_cell.length_b   1.000
_cell.length_c   1.000
_cell.angle_alpha   90.00
_cell.angle_beta   90.00
_cell.angle_gamma   90.00
#
_symmetry.space_group_name_H-M   'P 1'
#
loop_
_entity.id
_entity.type
_entity.pdbx_description
1 polymer ?
#
loop_
_entity_poly.entity_id
_entity_poly.type
_entity_poly.pdbx_seq_one_letter_code
_entity_poly.pdbx_strand_id
1 'polypeptide(L)'
;MKNAQAAGEWVTGRFRFWRDGFWRVGLTNVVLSCTVAGLVADRIYTAHHPPEPLYFFTDGHGNLIQATPLNRPVMSDADLMDFAARSVLAAYNFDYVHYRETLARDAAPNFTIAGWNGLVAAVEATKNLEEVKARAMVVSAVPLAGPSLKKWATVGDHLVWKIQLPIRVTYANTNGSRDMDLVVTATVVRVPTAFHPKGVAIDAFVAEPPR
;
A
#
# COMPACT_ATOMS: atom_id res chain seq x y z
N MET A 1 -26.88 -51.39 -72.80
CA MET A 1 -27.17 -51.25 -71.34
C MET A 1 -25.96 -50.84 -70.47
N LYS A 2 -24.72 -51.22 -70.80
CA LYS A 2 -23.50 -50.84 -70.00
C LYS A 2 -23.19 -49.35 -69.95
N ASN A 3 -23.49 -48.59 -71.03
CA ASN A 3 -23.17 -47.14 -71.12
C ASN A 3 -24.09 -46.26 -70.26
N ALA A 4 -25.30 -46.72 -69.99
CA ALA A 4 -26.24 -45.97 -69.15
C ALA A 4 -25.89 -46.13 -67.66
N GLN A 5 -25.35 -47.27 -67.20
CA GLN A 5 -24.88 -47.51 -65.87
C GLN A 5 -23.62 -46.69 -65.54
N ALA A 6 -22.66 -46.64 -66.51
CA ALA A 6 -21.44 -45.80 -66.34
C ALA A 6 -21.75 -44.30 -66.22
N ALA A 7 -22.70 -43.81 -67.00
CA ALA A 7 -23.14 -42.40 -66.89
C ALA A 7 -23.78 -42.08 -65.57
N GLY A 8 -24.58 -43.01 -64.99
CA GLY A 8 -25.17 -42.87 -63.65
C GLY A 8 -24.13 -42.81 -62.55
N GLU A 9 -23.10 -43.63 -62.62
CA GLU A 9 -21.99 -43.67 -61.64
C GLU A 9 -21.16 -42.37 -61.68
N TRP A 10 -20.93 -41.80 -62.84
CA TRP A 10 -20.25 -40.52 -63.00
C TRP A 10 -21.02 -39.37 -62.37
N VAL A 11 -22.33 -39.31 -62.53
CA VAL A 11 -23.20 -38.27 -61.97
C VAL A 11 -23.27 -38.42 -60.43
N THR A 12 -23.45 -39.61 -59.91
CA THR A 12 -23.54 -39.83 -58.47
C THR A 12 -22.18 -39.60 -57.77
N GLY A 13 -21.05 -39.95 -58.38
CA GLY A 13 -19.71 -39.65 -57.92
C GLY A 13 -19.45 -38.16 -57.78
N ARG A 14 -19.88 -37.41 -58.81
CA ARG A 14 -19.76 -35.95 -58.81
C ARG A 14 -20.61 -35.25 -57.73
N PHE A 15 -21.81 -35.73 -57.51
CA PHE A 15 -22.67 -35.22 -56.41
C PHE A 15 -22.09 -35.54 -55.00
N ARG A 16 -21.52 -36.71 -54.81
CA ARG A 16 -20.86 -37.06 -53.54
C ARG A 16 -19.63 -36.20 -53.31
N PHE A 17 -18.79 -35.98 -54.30
CA PHE A 17 -17.61 -35.13 -54.22
C PHE A 17 -17.98 -33.69 -53.82
N TRP A 18 -18.99 -33.10 -54.48
CA TRP A 18 -19.44 -31.76 -54.19
C TRP A 18 -20.08 -31.65 -52.79
N ARG A 19 -20.88 -32.61 -52.39
CA ARG A 19 -21.50 -32.67 -51.06
C ARG A 19 -20.45 -32.77 -49.96
N ASP A 20 -19.49 -33.66 -50.09
CA ASP A 20 -18.45 -33.88 -49.07
C ASP A 20 -17.46 -32.72 -49.05
N GLY A 21 -17.16 -32.11 -50.21
CA GLY A 21 -16.39 -30.84 -50.28
C GLY A 21 -17.10 -29.69 -49.60
N PHE A 22 -18.39 -29.52 -49.84
CA PHE A 22 -19.20 -28.45 -49.20
C PHE A 22 -19.25 -28.60 -47.69
N TRP A 23 -19.42 -29.82 -47.16
CA TRP A 23 -19.41 -30.10 -45.74
C TRP A 23 -18.05 -29.80 -45.09
N ARG A 24 -16.96 -30.15 -45.74
CA ARG A 24 -15.61 -29.86 -45.26
C ARG A 24 -15.34 -28.35 -45.20
N VAL A 25 -15.67 -27.63 -46.28
CA VAL A 25 -15.55 -26.17 -46.35
C VAL A 25 -16.45 -25.50 -45.30
N GLY A 26 -17.67 -25.99 -45.13
CA GLY A 26 -18.60 -25.51 -44.10
C GLY A 26 -18.04 -25.67 -42.69
N LEU A 27 -17.52 -26.86 -42.41
CA LEU A 27 -16.95 -27.18 -41.08
C LEU A 27 -15.69 -26.33 -40.80
N THR A 28 -14.80 -26.13 -41.80
CA THR A 28 -13.63 -25.25 -41.62
C THR A 28 -14.04 -23.79 -41.40
N ASN A 29 -15.07 -23.30 -42.07
CA ASN A 29 -15.59 -21.95 -41.83
C ASN A 29 -16.17 -21.79 -40.44
N VAL A 30 -16.91 -22.77 -39.92
CA VAL A 30 -17.44 -22.74 -38.56
C VAL A 30 -16.30 -22.71 -37.55
N VAL A 31 -15.31 -23.57 -37.70
CA VAL A 31 -14.13 -23.58 -36.82
C VAL A 31 -13.40 -22.25 -36.86
N LEU A 32 -13.17 -21.70 -38.05
CA LEU A 32 -12.50 -20.41 -38.20
C LEU A 32 -13.32 -19.27 -37.54
N SER A 33 -14.63 -19.26 -37.73
CA SER A 33 -15.50 -18.27 -37.09
C SER A 33 -15.51 -18.36 -35.58
N CYS A 34 -15.53 -19.57 -35.01
CA CYS A 34 -15.40 -19.78 -33.58
C CYS A 34 -14.05 -19.30 -33.03
N THR A 35 -12.96 -19.57 -33.78
CA THR A 35 -11.62 -19.09 -33.39
C THR A 35 -11.55 -17.57 -33.39
N VAL A 36 -12.05 -16.93 -34.44
CA VAL A 36 -12.10 -15.46 -34.50
C VAL A 36 -12.96 -14.87 -33.40
N ALA A 37 -14.12 -15.46 -33.12
CA ALA A 37 -15.00 -15.03 -32.03
C ALA A 37 -14.30 -15.15 -30.66
N GLY A 38 -13.56 -16.26 -30.42
CA GLY A 38 -12.75 -16.44 -29.22
C GLY A 38 -11.65 -15.39 -29.06
N LEU A 39 -10.94 -15.08 -30.11
CA LEU A 39 -9.90 -14.05 -30.11
C LEU A 39 -10.46 -12.64 -29.87
N VAL A 40 -11.62 -12.34 -30.46
CA VAL A 40 -12.30 -11.05 -30.22
C VAL A 40 -12.78 -10.96 -28.76
N ALA A 41 -13.35 -12.03 -28.22
CA ALA A 41 -13.76 -12.08 -26.81
C ALA A 41 -12.59 -11.89 -25.86
N ASP A 42 -11.45 -12.54 -26.12
CA ASP A 42 -10.21 -12.38 -25.36
C ASP A 42 -9.70 -10.94 -25.41
N ARG A 43 -9.73 -10.30 -26.59
CA ARG A 43 -9.34 -8.88 -26.74
C ARG A 43 -10.27 -7.93 -25.99
N ILE A 44 -11.57 -8.17 -26.02
CA ILE A 44 -12.55 -7.39 -25.26
C ILE A 44 -12.32 -7.58 -23.76
N TYR A 45 -12.11 -8.82 -23.33
CA TYR A 45 -11.82 -9.11 -21.92
C TYR A 45 -10.56 -8.39 -21.42
N THR A 46 -9.46 -8.51 -22.17
CA THR A 46 -8.18 -7.86 -21.85
C THR A 46 -8.28 -6.33 -21.86
N ALA A 47 -9.08 -5.77 -22.78
CA ALA A 47 -9.31 -4.32 -22.84
C ALA A 47 -10.09 -3.79 -21.61
N HIS A 48 -11.01 -4.60 -21.06
CA HIS A 48 -11.77 -4.24 -19.87
C HIS A 48 -11.01 -4.57 -18.56
N HIS A 49 -10.00 -5.44 -18.63
CA HIS A 49 -9.15 -5.81 -17.49
C HIS A 49 -7.68 -5.55 -17.86
N PRO A 50 -7.27 -4.27 -18.02
CA PRO A 50 -5.90 -3.96 -18.33
C PRO A 50 -4.99 -4.46 -17.20
N PRO A 51 -3.83 -5.07 -17.50
CA PRO A 51 -2.85 -5.43 -16.50
C PRO A 51 -2.43 -4.17 -15.73
N GLU A 52 -2.23 -4.31 -14.41
CA GLU A 52 -1.79 -3.20 -13.58
C GLU A 52 -0.47 -2.63 -14.15
N PRO A 53 -0.38 -1.31 -14.35
CA PRO A 53 0.84 -0.70 -14.85
C PRO A 53 1.98 -0.90 -13.85
N LEU A 54 3.05 -1.55 -14.29
CA LEU A 54 4.28 -1.69 -13.52
C LEU A 54 5.13 -0.43 -13.77
N TYR A 55 5.26 0.39 -12.73
CA TYR A 55 6.16 1.54 -12.76
C TYR A 55 7.55 1.11 -12.29
N PHE A 56 8.56 1.40 -13.09
CA PHE A 56 9.96 1.21 -12.73
C PHE A 56 10.58 2.59 -12.50
N PHE A 57 11.09 2.80 -11.30
CA PHE A 57 11.94 3.96 -11.01
C PHE A 57 13.40 3.54 -11.17
N THR A 58 14.22 4.47 -11.60
CA THR A 58 15.67 4.27 -11.65
C THR A 58 16.28 4.91 -10.40
N ASP A 59 17.12 4.18 -9.68
CA ASP A 59 17.94 4.78 -8.63
C ASP A 59 19.02 5.69 -9.23
N GLY A 60 19.73 6.44 -8.38
CA GLY A 60 20.82 7.31 -8.81
C GLY A 60 21.99 6.58 -9.50
N HIS A 61 21.95 5.24 -9.53
CA HIS A 61 22.96 4.37 -10.16
C HIS A 61 22.42 3.70 -11.44
N GLY A 62 21.20 4.01 -11.87
CA GLY A 62 20.60 3.46 -13.08
C GLY A 62 19.97 2.07 -12.92
N ASN A 63 19.88 1.53 -11.69
CA ASN A 63 19.21 0.26 -11.46
C ASN A 63 17.69 0.44 -11.47
N LEU A 64 16.98 -0.48 -12.13
CA LEU A 64 15.53 -0.48 -12.16
C LEU A 64 14.98 -0.96 -10.80
N ILE A 65 14.27 -0.08 -10.09
CA ILE A 65 13.56 -0.42 -8.88
C ILE A 65 12.09 -0.63 -9.24
N GLN A 66 11.57 -1.83 -8.99
CA GLN A 66 10.14 -2.09 -9.16
C GLN A 66 9.35 -1.33 -8.10
N ALA A 67 8.56 -0.33 -8.52
CA ALA A 67 7.66 0.38 -7.62
C ALA A 67 6.52 -0.54 -7.20
N THR A 68 6.42 -0.82 -5.92
CA THR A 68 5.23 -1.48 -5.36
C THR A 68 4.07 -0.48 -5.35
N PRO A 69 2.91 -0.80 -5.95
CA PRO A 69 1.74 0.08 -5.93
C PRO A 69 1.36 0.52 -4.52
N LEU A 70 0.86 1.76 -4.38
CA LEU A 70 0.54 2.34 -3.07
C LEU A 70 -0.70 1.73 -2.42
N ASN A 71 -1.50 1.00 -3.17
CA ASN A 71 -2.65 0.22 -2.70
C ASN A 71 -2.26 -1.20 -2.21
N ARG A 72 -0.97 -1.55 -2.22
CA ARG A 72 -0.45 -2.82 -1.70
C ARG A 72 0.46 -2.61 -0.49
N PRO A 73 0.37 -3.48 0.52
CA PRO A 73 1.28 -3.43 1.66
C PRO A 73 2.72 -3.74 1.20
N VAL A 74 3.69 -3.05 1.78
CA VAL A 74 5.12 -3.22 1.48
C VAL A 74 5.84 -3.98 2.59
N MET A 75 5.18 -4.17 3.72
CA MET A 75 5.71 -4.86 4.89
C MET A 75 4.61 -5.67 5.57
N SER A 76 5.00 -6.57 6.48
CA SER A 76 4.07 -7.34 7.29
C SER A 76 3.35 -6.46 8.32
N ASP A 77 2.20 -6.91 8.83
CA ASP A 77 1.47 -6.22 9.90
C ASP A 77 2.32 -6.10 11.17
N ALA A 78 3.17 -7.10 11.47
CA ALA A 78 4.08 -7.06 12.59
C ALA A 78 5.15 -5.96 12.44
N ASP A 79 5.76 -5.85 11.27
CA ASP A 79 6.75 -4.80 10.97
C ASP A 79 6.11 -3.41 10.98
N LEU A 80 4.86 -3.31 10.50
CA LEU A 80 4.09 -2.07 10.50
C LEU A 80 3.78 -1.60 11.93
N MET A 81 3.36 -2.52 12.81
CA MET A 81 3.10 -2.23 14.21
C MET A 81 4.38 -1.82 14.95
N ASP A 82 5.50 -2.51 14.68
CA ASP A 82 6.81 -2.18 15.24
C ASP A 82 7.32 -0.81 14.73
N PHE A 83 7.12 -0.51 13.44
CA PHE A 83 7.41 0.81 12.89
C PHE A 83 6.61 1.90 13.62
N ALA A 84 5.30 1.72 13.77
CA ALA A 84 4.45 2.68 14.44
C ALA A 84 4.86 2.88 15.90
N ALA A 85 5.14 1.80 16.63
CA ALA A 85 5.57 1.87 18.03
C ALA A 85 6.88 2.65 18.18
N ARG A 86 7.91 2.32 17.38
CA ARG A 86 9.18 3.04 17.43
C ARG A 86 9.03 4.52 17.07
N SER A 87 8.22 4.84 16.08
CA SER A 87 8.01 6.22 15.64
C SER A 87 7.24 7.04 16.68
N VAL A 88 6.25 6.42 17.36
CA VAL A 88 5.54 7.05 18.48
C VAL A 88 6.49 7.32 19.65
N LEU A 89 7.30 6.35 20.04
CA LEU A 89 8.26 6.52 21.13
C LEU A 89 9.32 7.59 20.79
N ALA A 90 9.80 7.64 19.55
CA ALA A 90 10.76 8.65 19.12
C ALA A 90 10.21 10.08 19.23
N ALA A 91 8.89 10.28 19.04
CA ALA A 91 8.24 11.58 19.20
C ALA A 91 8.14 12.05 20.67
N TYR A 92 8.32 11.15 21.64
CA TYR A 92 8.27 11.44 23.08
C TYR A 92 9.60 11.23 23.83
N ASN A 93 10.69 10.96 23.11
CA ASN A 93 12.02 10.79 23.71
C ASN A 93 12.90 11.98 23.33
N PHE A 94 12.94 13.02 24.17
CA PHE A 94 13.76 14.21 23.96
C PHE A 94 14.06 14.92 25.29
N ASP A 95 15.10 15.73 25.28
CA ASP A 95 15.47 16.59 26.41
C ASP A 95 15.22 18.07 26.08
N TYR A 96 15.24 18.91 27.11
CA TYR A 96 14.97 20.35 26.99
C TYR A 96 16.07 21.11 26.22
N VAL A 97 17.29 20.56 26.07
CA VAL A 97 18.42 21.19 25.37
C VAL A 97 18.41 20.85 23.89
N HIS A 98 18.35 19.53 23.57
CA HIS A 98 18.56 19.01 22.21
C HIS A 98 17.27 18.62 21.53
N TYR A 99 16.08 18.97 22.06
CA TYR A 99 14.79 18.51 21.54
C TYR A 99 14.62 18.69 20.02
N ARG A 100 15.12 19.82 19.47
CA ARG A 100 14.99 20.09 18.02
C ARG A 100 15.81 19.09 17.20
N GLU A 101 17.04 18.86 17.60
CA GLU A 101 17.95 17.95 16.89
C GLU A 101 17.46 16.49 17.05
N THR A 102 17.10 16.09 18.25
CA THR A 102 16.60 14.73 18.54
C THR A 102 15.31 14.44 17.75
N LEU A 103 14.33 15.33 17.81
CA LEU A 103 13.08 15.18 17.07
C LEU A 103 13.29 15.21 15.55
N ALA A 104 14.16 16.08 15.05
CA ALA A 104 14.46 16.14 13.61
C ALA A 104 15.18 14.89 13.11
N ARG A 105 16.05 14.29 13.92
CA ARG A 105 16.82 13.10 13.57
C ARG A 105 16.01 11.80 13.72
N ASP A 106 15.30 11.65 14.83
CA ASP A 106 14.73 10.37 15.25
C ASP A 106 13.24 10.24 14.95
N ALA A 107 12.48 11.35 14.99
CA ALA A 107 11.04 11.34 14.75
C ALA A 107 10.67 11.79 13.33
N ALA A 108 11.12 12.96 12.90
CA ALA A 108 10.70 13.57 11.64
C ALA A 108 10.81 12.66 10.40
N PRO A 109 11.85 11.82 10.23
CA PRO A 109 11.95 10.91 9.08
C PRO A 109 10.85 9.86 8.98
N ASN A 110 10.12 9.61 10.07
CA ASN A 110 9.03 8.64 10.11
C ASN A 110 7.64 9.26 9.83
N PHE A 111 7.57 10.59 9.62
CA PHE A 111 6.34 11.32 9.39
C PHE A 111 6.25 11.83 7.96
N THR A 112 5.02 11.99 7.45
CA THR A 112 4.79 12.84 6.28
C THR A 112 4.94 14.31 6.69
N ILE A 113 5.05 15.21 5.71
CA ILE A 113 5.09 16.66 5.99
C ILE A 113 3.83 17.10 6.75
N ALA A 114 2.65 16.57 6.35
CA ALA A 114 1.38 16.89 7.02
C ALA A 114 1.35 16.36 8.45
N GLY A 115 1.76 15.10 8.66
CA GLY A 115 1.84 14.48 9.98
C GLY A 115 2.81 15.17 10.92
N TRP A 116 3.98 15.58 10.40
CA TRP A 116 4.95 16.32 11.17
C TRP A 116 4.42 17.71 11.62
N ASN A 117 3.86 18.45 10.68
CA ASN A 117 3.26 19.76 10.99
C ASN A 117 2.11 19.65 12.00
N GLY A 118 1.30 18.60 11.88
CA GLY A 118 0.23 18.29 12.83
C GLY A 118 0.76 17.98 14.23
N LEU A 119 1.85 17.20 14.35
CA LEU A 119 2.50 16.92 15.62
C LEU A 119 3.06 18.20 16.27
N VAL A 120 3.79 19.01 15.49
CA VAL A 120 4.37 20.28 15.98
C VAL A 120 3.26 21.21 16.47
N ALA A 121 2.20 21.39 15.68
CA ALA A 121 1.07 22.22 16.07
C ALA A 121 0.37 21.71 17.36
N ALA A 122 0.22 20.40 17.53
CA ALA A 122 -0.35 19.81 18.74
C ALA A 122 0.53 20.05 19.97
N VAL A 123 1.86 19.91 19.82
CA VAL A 123 2.83 20.17 20.91
C VAL A 123 2.84 21.64 21.30
N GLU A 124 2.74 22.57 20.34
CA GLU A 124 2.63 24.00 20.61
C GLU A 124 1.31 24.36 21.29
N ALA A 125 0.18 23.82 20.84
CA ALA A 125 -1.12 24.08 21.41
C ALA A 125 -1.25 23.63 22.89
N THR A 126 -0.58 22.54 23.26
CA THR A 126 -0.58 22.01 24.63
C THR A 126 0.38 22.74 25.58
N LYS A 127 1.27 23.61 25.06
CA LYS A 127 2.35 24.29 25.79
C LYS A 127 3.29 23.34 26.57
N ASN A 128 3.22 22.04 26.31
CA ASN A 128 4.06 21.03 26.99
C ASN A 128 5.55 21.29 26.74
N LEU A 129 5.93 21.70 25.53
CA LEU A 129 7.32 22.00 25.21
C LEU A 129 7.87 23.21 25.98
N GLU A 130 7.02 24.23 26.20
CA GLU A 130 7.41 25.41 27.00
C GLU A 130 7.63 25.01 28.46
N GLU A 131 6.77 24.15 29.02
CA GLU A 131 6.92 23.64 30.37
C GLU A 131 8.20 22.78 30.52
N VAL A 132 8.48 21.91 29.54
CA VAL A 132 9.70 21.08 29.50
C VAL A 132 10.96 21.96 29.51
N LYS A 133 10.98 23.03 28.70
CA LYS A 133 12.10 23.99 28.67
C LYS A 133 12.22 24.78 29.97
N ALA A 134 11.11 25.32 30.46
CA ALA A 134 11.12 26.16 31.66
C ALA A 134 11.56 25.40 32.92
N ARG A 135 11.25 24.10 32.98
CA ARG A 135 11.61 23.25 34.15
C ARG A 135 12.81 22.35 33.92
N ALA A 136 13.54 22.50 32.81
CA ALA A 136 14.68 21.69 32.41
C ALA A 136 14.40 20.17 32.52
N MET A 137 13.33 19.72 31.87
CA MET A 137 12.89 18.32 31.95
C MET A 137 13.47 17.46 30.81
N VAL A 138 13.62 16.19 31.10
CA VAL A 138 13.82 15.13 30.14
C VAL A 138 12.49 14.39 29.99
N VAL A 139 12.09 14.18 28.75
CA VAL A 139 10.86 13.45 28.39
C VAL A 139 11.25 12.08 27.86
N SER A 140 10.68 11.04 28.42
CA SER A 140 10.85 9.67 27.94
C SER A 140 9.51 8.94 27.88
N ALA A 141 9.37 8.03 26.94
CA ALA A 141 8.14 7.24 26.79
C ALA A 141 8.45 5.74 26.76
N VAL A 142 7.60 4.98 27.44
CA VAL A 142 7.62 3.51 27.41
C VAL A 142 6.25 2.96 27.03
N PRO A 143 6.16 1.88 26.26
CA PRO A 143 4.88 1.27 25.92
C PRO A 143 4.32 0.56 27.18
N LEU A 144 3.02 0.75 27.45
CA LEU A 144 2.29 0.04 28.48
C LEU A 144 1.74 -1.29 28.00
N ALA A 145 1.48 -1.39 26.68
CA ALA A 145 1.06 -2.62 26.00
C ALA A 145 1.53 -2.60 24.54
N GLY A 146 1.44 -3.74 23.89
CA GLY A 146 1.76 -3.85 22.46
C GLY A 146 0.85 -2.97 21.58
N PRO A 147 1.35 -2.52 20.42
CA PRO A 147 0.56 -1.78 19.45
C PRO A 147 -0.61 -2.64 18.93
N SER A 148 -1.74 -2.01 18.65
CA SER A 148 -2.92 -2.69 18.12
C SER A 148 -3.40 -2.02 16.85
N LEU A 149 -3.56 -2.82 15.78
CA LEU A 149 -4.17 -2.38 14.53
C LEU A 149 -5.69 -2.27 14.72
N LYS A 150 -6.23 -1.05 14.66
CA LYS A 150 -7.67 -0.80 14.85
C LYS A 150 -8.46 -0.88 13.56
N LYS A 151 -7.92 -0.31 12.50
CA LYS A 151 -8.58 -0.23 11.20
C LYS A 151 -7.55 -0.04 10.10
N TRP A 152 -7.84 -0.60 8.94
CA TRP A 152 -7.14 -0.26 7.71
C TRP A 152 -8.17 0.02 6.60
N ALA A 153 -7.81 0.85 5.65
CA ALA A 153 -8.65 1.20 4.50
C ALA A 153 -7.77 1.71 3.35
N THR A 154 -8.31 1.67 2.14
CA THR A 154 -7.73 2.39 1.01
C THR A 154 -8.43 3.74 0.90
N VAL A 155 -7.65 4.81 0.93
CA VAL A 155 -8.13 6.19 0.77
C VAL A 155 -7.51 6.76 -0.49
N GLY A 156 -8.32 6.98 -1.52
CA GLY A 156 -7.79 7.21 -2.87
C GLY A 156 -7.00 5.98 -3.32
N ASP A 157 -5.75 6.19 -3.75
CA ASP A 157 -4.85 5.12 -4.17
C ASP A 157 -3.87 4.65 -3.08
N HIS A 158 -4.04 5.12 -1.83
CA HIS A 158 -3.11 4.83 -0.73
C HIS A 158 -3.74 3.93 0.31
N LEU A 159 -2.97 2.93 0.78
CA LEU A 159 -3.32 2.19 2.00
C LEU A 159 -3.05 3.05 3.22
N VAL A 160 -4.00 3.01 4.16
CA VAL A 160 -3.98 3.75 5.42
C VAL A 160 -4.30 2.80 6.56
N TRP A 161 -3.53 2.86 7.63
CA TRP A 161 -3.73 2.07 8.83
C TRP A 161 -3.86 2.97 10.06
N LYS A 162 -4.79 2.66 10.95
CA LYS A 162 -4.89 3.27 12.28
C LYS A 162 -4.37 2.31 13.33
N ILE A 163 -3.28 2.69 13.98
CA ILE A 163 -2.60 1.89 14.99
C ILE A 163 -2.67 2.63 16.30
N GLN A 164 -3.05 1.93 17.35
CA GLN A 164 -3.14 2.44 18.70
C GLN A 164 -2.05 1.85 19.57
N LEU A 165 -1.36 2.71 20.33
CA LEU A 165 -0.32 2.33 21.28
C LEU A 165 -0.55 3.06 22.61
N PRO A 166 -0.84 2.35 23.71
CA PRO A 166 -0.83 2.94 25.04
C PRO A 166 0.62 3.10 25.50
N ILE A 167 0.96 4.30 25.94
CA ILE A 167 2.30 4.67 26.42
C ILE A 167 2.21 5.35 27.77
N ARG A 168 3.29 5.25 28.56
CA ARG A 168 3.55 6.11 29.69
C ARG A 168 4.64 7.10 29.31
N VAL A 169 4.36 8.37 29.46
CA VAL A 169 5.31 9.46 29.26
C VAL A 169 5.75 9.96 30.62
N THR A 170 7.05 9.91 30.86
CA THR A 170 7.66 10.39 32.10
C THR A 170 8.38 11.71 31.83
N TYR A 171 8.00 12.75 32.55
CA TYR A 171 8.65 14.04 32.61
C TYR A 171 9.52 14.10 33.87
N ALA A 172 10.84 14.07 33.72
CA ALA A 172 11.77 14.04 34.84
C ALA A 172 12.67 15.27 34.84
N ASN A 173 12.95 15.79 36.06
CA ASN A 173 13.98 16.80 36.30
C ASN A 173 14.69 16.52 37.64
N THR A 174 15.58 17.40 38.04
CA THR A 174 16.34 17.27 39.33
C THR A 174 15.44 17.29 40.58
N ASN A 175 14.21 17.82 40.48
CA ASN A 175 13.28 17.97 41.59
C ASN A 175 12.26 16.83 41.70
N GLY A 176 12.21 15.91 40.73
CA GLY A 176 11.30 14.78 40.71
C GLY A 176 10.85 14.38 39.32
N SER A 177 9.92 13.45 39.25
CA SER A 177 9.31 12.98 37.99
C SER A 177 7.80 12.99 38.07
N ARG A 178 7.16 13.15 36.90
CA ARG A 178 5.72 13.06 36.70
C ARG A 178 5.43 12.13 35.56
N ASP A 179 4.58 11.15 35.81
CA ASP A 179 4.11 10.21 34.78
C ASP A 179 2.75 10.63 34.23
N MET A 180 2.54 10.41 32.94
CA MET A 180 1.28 10.61 32.25
C MET A 180 1.03 9.42 31.33
N ASP A 181 -0.07 8.73 31.53
CA ASP A 181 -0.50 7.65 30.64
C ASP A 181 -1.31 8.24 29.49
N LEU A 182 -0.97 7.84 28.26
CA LEU A 182 -1.59 8.30 27.02
C LEU A 182 -1.90 7.11 26.13
N VAL A 183 -2.98 7.23 25.34
CA VAL A 183 -3.26 6.35 24.23
C VAL A 183 -3.01 7.12 22.94
N VAL A 184 -1.96 6.72 22.24
CA VAL A 184 -1.57 7.35 20.97
C VAL A 184 -2.22 6.61 19.83
N THR A 185 -2.93 7.33 18.97
CA THR A 185 -3.46 6.84 17.70
C THR A 185 -2.63 7.43 16.57
N ALA A 186 -1.83 6.59 15.94
CA ALA A 186 -1.05 6.93 14.75
C ALA A 186 -1.80 6.48 13.49
N THR A 187 -1.99 7.39 12.55
CA THR A 187 -2.46 7.08 11.20
C THR A 187 -1.24 6.92 10.31
N VAL A 188 -0.95 5.69 9.90
CA VAL A 188 0.16 5.36 9.01
C VAL A 188 -0.37 5.27 7.60
N VAL A 189 0.34 5.85 6.64
CA VAL A 189 -0.01 5.82 5.21
C VAL A 189 1.10 5.17 4.41
N ARG A 190 0.69 4.49 3.33
CA ARG A 190 1.62 3.97 2.33
C ARG A 190 2.15 5.13 1.49
N VAL A 191 3.47 5.27 1.44
CA VAL A 191 4.16 6.33 0.69
C VAL A 191 5.18 5.71 -0.27
N PRO A 192 5.57 6.42 -1.35
CA PRO A 192 6.61 5.93 -2.25
C PRO A 192 7.93 5.71 -1.51
N THR A 193 8.60 4.59 -1.79
CA THR A 193 9.90 4.25 -1.21
C THR A 193 11.02 5.21 -1.61
N ALA A 194 10.82 5.98 -2.68
CA ALA A 194 11.73 7.05 -3.09
C ALA A 194 11.85 8.19 -2.06
N PHE A 195 10.77 8.46 -1.30
CA PHE A 195 10.75 9.51 -0.26
C PHE A 195 10.94 8.95 1.14
N HIS A 196 10.40 7.75 1.40
CA HIS A 196 10.51 7.05 2.67
C HIS A 196 11.00 5.62 2.42
N PRO A 197 12.23 5.27 2.77
CA PRO A 197 12.82 3.96 2.45
C PRO A 197 11.99 2.76 2.92
N LYS A 198 11.27 2.91 4.04
CA LYS A 198 10.37 1.88 4.57
C LYS A 198 9.05 1.79 3.81
N GLY A 199 8.74 2.78 2.94
CA GLY A 199 7.52 2.84 2.15
C GLY A 199 6.25 3.15 2.95
N VAL A 200 6.37 3.55 4.20
CA VAL A 200 5.28 3.98 5.09
C VAL A 200 5.72 5.20 5.90
N ALA A 201 4.76 6.05 6.27
CA ALA A 201 4.99 7.21 7.12
C ALA A 201 3.75 7.51 7.97
N ILE A 202 3.92 8.21 9.08
CA ILE A 202 2.82 8.68 9.93
C ILE A 202 2.27 9.98 9.36
N ASP A 203 0.98 10.00 9.02
CA ASP A 203 0.28 11.15 8.43
C ASP A 203 -0.56 11.92 9.45
N ALA A 204 -1.00 11.26 10.52
CA ALA A 204 -1.66 11.93 11.63
C ALA A 204 -1.29 11.25 12.95
N PHE A 205 -1.21 12.05 14.00
CA PHE A 205 -0.77 11.65 15.32
C PHE A 205 -1.66 12.30 16.37
N VAL A 206 -2.41 11.50 17.13
CA VAL A 206 -3.34 11.97 18.16
C VAL A 206 -3.04 11.24 19.46
N ALA A 207 -2.81 11.98 20.53
CA ALA A 207 -2.59 11.45 21.86
C ALA A 207 -3.73 11.91 22.79
N GLU A 208 -4.39 10.95 23.42
CA GLU A 208 -5.50 11.18 24.33
C GLU A 208 -5.24 10.49 25.68
N PRO A 209 -5.76 11.01 26.81
CA PRO A 209 -5.72 10.26 28.07
C PRO A 209 -6.51 8.95 27.93
N PRO A 210 -6.13 7.88 28.65
CA PRO A 210 -6.88 6.64 28.66
C PRO A 210 -8.30 6.88 29.19
N ARG A 211 -9.27 6.26 28.53
CA ARG A 211 -10.69 6.28 28.95
C ARG A 211 -10.95 5.26 30.04
#